data_a2cc7a3a68b0da35acfc9c54885122bb
#
_entry.id   a2cc7a3a68b0da35acfc9c54885122bb
#
_cell.length_a   1.000
_cell.length_b   1.000
_cell.length_c   1.000
_cell.angle_alpha   90.00
_cell.angle_beta   90.00
_cell.angle_gamma   90.00
#
_symmetry.space_group_name_H-M   'P 1'
#
loop_
_entity.id
_entity.type
_entity.pdbx_description
1 polymer ?
#
loop_
_entity_poly.entity_id
_entity_poly.type
_entity_poly.pdbx_seq_one_letter_code
_entity_poly.pdbx_strand_id
1 'polypeptide(L)'
;MSGLDKKYKTQIEDLTARWKRALADYQNLEKRVTAEKEDFVKFVNAGLILKILPALDSLEKAQDHLRDEGLGLVIKQLRDFLVQEGLEEIEVIDKPF
;
A
#
# COMPACT_ATOMS: atom_id res chain seq x y z
N MET A 1 -32.97 29.72 -35.17
CA MET A 1 -32.40 29.89 -33.85
C MET A 1 -31.90 31.30 -33.63
N SER A 2 -32.27 31.92 -32.53
CA SER A 2 -31.75 33.24 -32.20
C SER A 2 -30.27 33.15 -31.82
N GLY A 3 -29.54 34.26 -31.91
CA GLY A 3 -28.15 34.31 -31.48
C GLY A 3 -27.97 33.99 -29.98
N LEU A 4 -29.02 34.27 -29.21
CA LEU A 4 -29.05 33.99 -27.77
C LEU A 4 -29.08 32.47 -27.48
N ASP A 5 -29.88 31.72 -28.25
CA ASP A 5 -29.97 30.26 -28.12
C ASP A 5 -28.64 29.60 -28.46
N LYS A 6 -27.95 30.08 -29.50
CA LYS A 6 -26.61 29.58 -29.86
C LYS A 6 -25.59 29.86 -28.74
N LYS A 7 -25.67 31.04 -28.12
CA LYS A 7 -24.78 31.44 -27.06
C LYS A 7 -24.96 30.51 -25.83
N TYR A 8 -26.18 30.27 -25.43
CA TYR A 8 -26.47 29.37 -24.29
C TYR A 8 -26.06 27.94 -24.59
N LYS A 9 -26.34 27.48 -25.82
CA LYS A 9 -25.90 26.12 -26.23
C LYS A 9 -24.39 25.98 -26.13
N THR A 10 -23.64 26.95 -26.62
CA THR A 10 -22.18 26.95 -26.54
C THR A 10 -21.70 26.96 -25.10
N GLN A 11 -22.32 27.74 -24.21
CA GLN A 11 -21.99 27.79 -22.80
C GLN A 11 -22.26 26.45 -22.12
N ILE A 12 -23.38 25.81 -22.43
CA ILE A 12 -23.73 24.49 -21.89
C ILE A 12 -22.71 23.43 -22.32
N GLU A 13 -22.34 23.45 -23.61
CA GLU A 13 -21.35 22.52 -24.15
C GLU A 13 -19.98 22.72 -23.47
N ASP A 14 -19.57 23.97 -23.27
CA ASP A 14 -18.32 24.30 -22.62
C ASP A 14 -18.33 23.84 -21.16
N LEU A 15 -19.39 24.14 -20.42
CA LEU A 15 -19.54 23.72 -19.02
C LEU A 15 -19.61 22.19 -18.90
N THR A 16 -20.28 21.53 -19.81
CA THR A 16 -20.35 20.06 -19.82
C THR A 16 -18.97 19.46 -20.06
N ALA A 17 -18.19 20.01 -20.99
CA ALA A 17 -16.83 19.56 -21.24
C ALA A 17 -15.93 19.76 -20.02
N ARG A 18 -16.03 20.90 -19.36
CA ARG A 18 -15.28 21.20 -18.14
C ARG A 18 -15.67 20.26 -17.00
N TRP A 19 -16.96 20.00 -16.85
CA TRP A 19 -17.46 19.07 -15.84
C TRP A 19 -16.92 17.65 -16.05
N LYS A 20 -16.98 17.15 -17.29
CA LYS A 20 -16.44 15.83 -17.63
C LYS A 20 -14.95 15.73 -17.34
N ARG A 21 -14.21 16.78 -17.69
CA ARG A 21 -12.77 16.84 -17.44
C ARG A 21 -12.47 16.86 -15.95
N ALA A 22 -13.17 17.68 -15.18
CA ALA A 22 -13.01 17.76 -13.74
C ALA A 22 -13.32 16.42 -13.06
N LEU A 23 -14.38 15.73 -13.54
CA LEU A 23 -14.75 14.41 -13.04
C LEU A 23 -13.65 13.38 -13.33
N ALA A 24 -13.10 13.40 -14.55
CA ALA A 24 -11.99 12.51 -14.91
C ALA A 24 -10.75 12.78 -14.08
N ASP A 25 -10.42 14.05 -13.87
CA ASP A 25 -9.28 14.46 -13.05
C ASP A 25 -9.48 14.02 -11.58
N TYR A 26 -10.68 14.14 -11.06
CA TYR A 26 -11.04 13.69 -9.73
C TYR A 26 -10.87 12.17 -9.59
N GLN A 27 -11.37 11.40 -10.55
CA GLN A 27 -11.26 9.95 -10.53
C GLN A 27 -9.79 9.50 -10.60
N ASN A 28 -8.98 10.18 -11.41
CA ASN A 28 -7.55 9.90 -11.52
C ASN A 28 -6.83 10.22 -10.20
N LEU A 29 -7.18 11.35 -9.57
CA LEU A 29 -6.64 11.73 -8.28
C LEU A 29 -7.00 10.73 -7.20
N GLU A 30 -8.26 10.29 -7.18
CA GLU A 30 -8.74 9.30 -6.22
C GLU A 30 -7.96 7.98 -6.33
N LYS A 31 -7.74 7.50 -7.55
CA LYS A 31 -6.93 6.29 -7.80
C LYS A 31 -5.49 6.47 -7.32
N ARG A 32 -4.90 7.63 -7.60
CA ARG A 32 -3.53 7.92 -7.18
C ARG A 32 -3.41 7.99 -5.67
N VAL A 33 -4.34 8.64 -4.99
CA VAL A 33 -4.35 8.75 -3.53
C VAL A 33 -4.49 7.36 -2.89
N THR A 34 -5.37 6.51 -3.44
CA THR A 34 -5.54 5.13 -2.95
C THR A 34 -4.25 4.33 -3.11
N ALA A 35 -3.60 4.42 -4.27
CA ALA A 35 -2.34 3.74 -4.52
C ALA A 35 -1.22 4.24 -3.59
N GLU A 36 -1.13 5.56 -3.40
CA GLU A 36 -0.14 6.15 -2.48
C GLU A 36 -0.37 5.73 -1.04
N LYS A 37 -1.63 5.60 -0.61
CA LYS A 37 -1.97 5.09 0.73
C LYS A 37 -1.51 3.64 0.92
N GLU A 38 -1.77 2.80 -0.07
CA GLU A 38 -1.35 1.39 -0.03
C GLU A 38 0.18 1.28 0.05
N ASP A 39 0.89 2.05 -0.75
CA ASP A 39 2.35 2.10 -0.75
C ASP A 39 2.88 2.61 0.59
N PHE A 40 2.23 3.61 1.17
CA PHE A 40 2.61 4.17 2.47
C PHE A 40 2.45 3.14 3.58
N VAL A 41 1.33 2.40 3.59
CA VAL A 41 1.09 1.34 4.59
C VAL A 41 2.14 0.24 4.45
N LYS A 42 2.47 -0.18 3.24
CA LYS A 42 3.53 -1.16 2.99
C LYS A 42 4.88 -0.67 3.50
N PHE A 43 5.20 0.59 3.26
CA PHE A 43 6.44 1.21 3.72
C PHE A 43 6.53 1.22 5.24
N VAL A 44 5.45 1.61 5.93
CA VAL A 44 5.40 1.66 7.40
C VAL A 44 5.54 0.24 7.98
N ASN A 45 4.81 -0.72 7.40
CA ASN A 45 4.88 -2.12 7.83
C ASN A 45 6.28 -2.70 7.62
N ALA A 46 6.92 -2.39 6.48
CA ALA A 46 8.29 -2.80 6.21
C ALA A 46 9.26 -2.29 7.27
N GLY A 47 9.15 -1.01 7.65
CA GLY A 47 9.98 -0.41 8.68
C GLY A 47 9.78 -1.08 10.04
N LEU A 48 8.55 -1.40 10.39
CA LEU A 48 8.23 -2.09 11.65
C LEU A 48 8.79 -3.51 11.65
N ILE A 49 8.62 -4.25 10.57
CA ILE A 49 9.11 -5.63 10.44
C ILE A 49 10.64 -5.66 10.55
N LEU A 50 11.33 -4.71 9.91
CA LEU A 50 12.79 -4.61 9.99
C LEU A 50 13.28 -4.43 11.44
N LYS A 51 12.50 -3.73 12.27
CA LYS A 51 12.81 -3.56 13.69
C LYS A 51 12.58 -4.84 14.51
N ILE A 52 11.66 -5.68 14.06
CA ILE A 52 11.31 -6.93 14.74
C ILE A 52 12.26 -8.08 14.37
N LEU A 53 12.85 -8.07 13.19
CA LEU A 53 13.71 -9.14 12.70
C LEU A 53 14.85 -9.53 13.65
N PRO A 54 15.57 -8.59 14.27
CA PRO A 54 16.62 -8.97 15.24
C PRO A 54 16.06 -9.77 16.42
N ALA A 55 14.86 -9.44 16.90
CA ALA A 55 14.22 -10.18 17.98
C ALA A 55 13.84 -11.58 17.54
N LEU A 56 13.34 -11.72 16.30
CA LEU A 56 13.01 -13.03 15.72
C LEU A 56 14.27 -13.90 15.61
N ASP A 57 15.38 -13.33 15.13
CA ASP A 57 16.65 -14.04 15.03
C ASP A 57 17.12 -14.53 16.41
N SER A 58 16.98 -13.70 17.45
CA SER A 58 17.32 -14.07 18.82
C SER A 58 16.46 -15.21 19.34
N LEU A 59 15.16 -15.20 19.01
CA LEU A 59 14.23 -16.27 19.35
C LEU A 59 14.61 -17.58 18.67
N GLU A 60 14.97 -17.52 17.39
CA GLU A 60 15.39 -18.71 16.63
C GLU A 60 16.67 -19.31 17.20
N LYS A 61 17.64 -18.48 17.61
CA LYS A 61 18.86 -18.93 18.26
C LYS A 61 18.58 -19.57 19.62
N ALA A 62 17.66 -18.98 20.40
CA ALA A 62 17.24 -19.57 21.67
C ALA A 62 16.60 -20.93 21.46
N GLN A 63 15.77 -21.06 20.41
CA GLN A 63 15.13 -22.33 20.08
C GLN A 63 16.15 -23.41 19.68
N ASP A 64 17.20 -23.04 18.95
CA ASP A 64 18.26 -23.99 18.59
C ASP A 64 18.93 -24.60 19.83
N HIS A 65 19.04 -23.83 20.92
CA HIS A 65 19.60 -24.32 22.18
C HIS A 65 18.58 -25.10 23.00
N LEU A 66 17.36 -24.58 23.13
CA LEU A 66 16.34 -25.12 24.01
C LEU A 66 15.59 -26.31 23.41
N ARG A 67 15.38 -26.30 22.10
CA ARG A 67 14.61 -27.31 21.35
C ARG A 67 13.25 -27.61 21.98
N ASP A 68 12.54 -26.56 22.35
CA ASP A 68 11.21 -26.63 22.95
C ASP A 68 10.16 -26.61 21.85
N GLU A 69 9.27 -27.62 21.84
CA GLU A 69 8.20 -27.71 20.83
C GLU A 69 7.24 -26.53 20.92
N GLY A 70 6.90 -26.11 22.14
CA GLY A 70 6.01 -24.96 22.35
C GLY A 70 6.61 -23.67 21.82
N LEU A 71 7.89 -23.42 22.11
CA LEU A 71 8.60 -22.24 21.62
C LEU A 71 8.73 -22.27 20.09
N GLY A 72 9.03 -23.44 19.52
CA GLY A 72 9.11 -23.61 18.08
C GLY A 72 7.81 -23.27 17.38
N LEU A 73 6.67 -23.66 17.97
CA LEU A 73 5.35 -23.34 17.43
C LEU A 73 5.08 -21.84 17.45
N VAL A 74 5.43 -21.16 18.55
CA VAL A 74 5.26 -19.70 18.68
C VAL A 74 6.11 -18.98 17.64
N ILE A 75 7.36 -19.39 17.45
CA ILE A 75 8.26 -18.78 16.45
C ILE A 75 7.70 -18.95 15.06
N LYS A 76 7.16 -20.14 14.73
CA LYS A 76 6.54 -20.38 13.44
C LYS A 76 5.33 -19.49 13.21
N GLN A 77 4.47 -19.32 14.22
CA GLN A 77 3.31 -18.45 14.14
C GLN A 77 3.74 -16.99 13.90
N LEU A 78 4.77 -16.53 14.59
CA LEU A 78 5.30 -15.18 14.43
C LEU A 78 5.88 -14.99 13.03
N ARG A 79 6.64 -15.94 12.52
CA ARG A 79 7.20 -15.90 11.17
C ARG A 79 6.09 -15.85 10.12
N ASP A 80 5.08 -16.71 10.25
CA ASP A 80 3.94 -16.75 9.32
C ASP A 80 3.18 -15.42 9.33
N PHE A 81 2.99 -14.82 10.50
CA PHE A 81 2.37 -13.51 10.63
C PHE A 81 3.18 -12.43 9.91
N LEU A 82 4.50 -12.42 10.08
CA LEU A 82 5.37 -11.43 9.44
C LEU A 82 5.39 -11.61 7.91
N VAL A 83 5.33 -12.85 7.43
CA VAL A 83 5.22 -13.11 5.99
C VAL A 83 3.92 -12.54 5.42
N GLN A 84 2.80 -12.72 6.14
CA GLN A 84 1.52 -12.15 5.73
C GLN A 84 1.55 -10.63 5.68
N GLU A 85 2.28 -10.00 6.59
CA GLU A 85 2.38 -8.53 6.67
C GLU A 85 3.44 -7.95 5.74
N GLY A 86 4.15 -8.78 4.96
CA GLY A 86 5.03 -8.29 3.91
C GLY A 86 6.51 -8.55 4.08
N LEU A 87 6.92 -9.54 4.89
CA LEU A 87 8.34 -9.86 5.05
C LEU A 87 9.02 -10.14 3.71
N GLU A 88 8.36 -10.85 2.81
CA GLU A 88 8.90 -11.17 1.49
C GLU A 88 9.11 -9.92 0.64
N GLU A 89 8.22 -8.93 0.76
CA GLU A 89 8.35 -7.65 0.06
C GLU A 89 9.58 -6.88 0.51
N ILE A 90 9.93 -6.98 1.79
CA ILE A 90 11.11 -6.32 2.36
C ILE A 90 12.40 -6.91 1.78
N GLU A 91 12.45 -8.23 1.62
CA GLU A 91 13.60 -8.90 1.02
C GLU A 91 13.86 -8.40 -0.39
N VAL A 92 12.80 -8.11 -1.15
CA VAL A 92 12.91 -7.54 -2.50
C VAL A 92 13.41 -6.10 -2.45
N ILE A 93 12.93 -5.30 -1.49
CA ILE A 93 13.31 -3.90 -1.33
C ILE A 93 14.77 -3.76 -0.87
N ASP A 94 15.21 -4.65 0.03
CA ASP A 94 16.55 -4.62 0.61
C ASP A 94 17.65 -5.13 -0.35
N LYS A 95 17.28 -5.76 -1.45
CA LYS A 95 18.27 -6.23 -2.42
C LYS A 95 18.75 -5.05 -3.27
N PRO A 96 20.07 -4.81 -3.36
CA PRO A 96 20.60 -3.79 -4.25
C PRO A 96 20.25 -4.14 -5.70
N PHE A 97 19.89 -3.11 -6.43
CA PHE A 97 19.59 -3.23 -7.85
C PHE A 97 20.83 -3.58 -8.66
#